data_8fc87d3069e2213ccdeefd5a14d93e4a
#
_entry.id   8fc87d3069e2213ccdeefd5a14d93e4a
#
_cell.length_a   1.000
_cell.length_b   1.000
_cell.length_c   1.000
_cell.angle_alpha   90.00
_cell.angle_beta   90.00
_cell.angle_gamma   90.00
#
_symmetry.space_group_name_H-M   'P 1'
#
loop_
_entity.id
_entity.type
_entity.pdbx_description
1 polymer ?
#
loop_
_entity_poly.entity_id
_entity_poly.type
_entity_poly.pdbx_seq_one_letter_code
_entity_poly.pdbx_strand_id
1 'polypeptide(L)'
;MQHILHPERTNDRTRAFGLSAQSLAELQVSTKESNDPYLVYYHWTRFNDQVAQAKILRAERLNLIDDIEILAGIASYYQKYDPAKARQVYLAVFNKSNEENFNPEWLLGLANTYQKLNDLEMTYLLSRANILMSENQVSEKSMLMLINGDSELKIFLDEHAEELVDSLQSGSYHSSKIRRILEKE
;
A
#
# COMPACT_ATOMS: atom_id res chain seq x y z
N MET A 1 19.07 -37.52 -31.92
CA MET A 1 19.85 -37.06 -30.78
C MET A 1 19.06 -37.33 -29.50
N GLN A 2 19.45 -38.33 -28.71
CA GLN A 2 18.83 -38.61 -27.44
C GLN A 2 19.38 -37.60 -26.41
N HIS A 3 18.54 -36.76 -25.82
CA HIS A 3 18.89 -35.97 -24.68
C HIS A 3 19.13 -36.90 -23.50
N ILE A 4 20.38 -37.06 -23.10
CA ILE A 4 20.77 -37.76 -21.88
C ILE A 4 20.33 -36.86 -20.71
N LEU A 5 19.18 -37.21 -20.15
CA LEU A 5 18.74 -36.65 -18.84
C LEU A 5 19.73 -37.23 -17.82
N HIS A 6 20.46 -36.35 -17.13
CA HIS A 6 21.32 -36.72 -16.03
C HIS A 6 20.46 -36.95 -14.77
N PRO A 7 20.12 -38.19 -14.42
CA PRO A 7 19.20 -38.49 -13.30
C PRO A 7 19.75 -38.02 -11.97
N GLU A 8 21.07 -37.96 -11.80
CA GLU A 8 21.72 -37.46 -10.58
C GLU A 8 21.43 -36.01 -10.31
N ARG A 9 21.50 -35.12 -11.32
CA ARG A 9 21.19 -33.69 -11.16
C ARG A 9 19.71 -33.44 -10.85
N THR A 10 18.83 -34.27 -11.36
CA THR A 10 17.39 -34.20 -11.08
C THR A 10 17.13 -34.63 -9.63
N ASN A 11 17.81 -35.66 -9.15
CA ASN A 11 17.68 -36.15 -7.80
C ASN A 11 18.22 -35.13 -6.77
N ASP A 12 19.37 -34.50 -7.05
CA ASP A 12 19.94 -33.46 -6.18
C ASP A 12 19.03 -32.21 -6.09
N ARG A 13 18.44 -31.79 -7.21
CA ARG A 13 17.48 -30.69 -7.24
C ARG A 13 16.22 -31.01 -6.44
N THR A 14 15.69 -32.21 -6.61
CA THR A 14 14.50 -32.68 -5.89
C THR A 14 14.76 -32.75 -4.38
N ARG A 15 15.95 -33.24 -4.00
CA ARG A 15 16.38 -33.29 -2.60
C ARG A 15 16.57 -31.90 -2.01
N ALA A 16 17.23 -30.98 -2.73
CA ALA A 16 17.42 -29.59 -2.32
C ALA A 16 16.08 -28.87 -2.16
N PHE A 17 15.16 -29.09 -3.08
CA PHE A 17 13.78 -28.55 -2.99
C PHE A 17 13.04 -29.11 -1.77
N GLY A 18 13.14 -30.42 -1.52
CA GLY A 18 12.52 -31.05 -0.35
C GLY A 18 13.06 -30.50 0.97
N LEU A 19 14.37 -30.32 1.09
CA LEU A 19 15.02 -29.73 2.27
C LEU A 19 14.61 -28.27 2.47
N SER A 20 14.52 -27.50 1.39
CA SER A 20 14.08 -26.09 1.45
C SER A 20 12.61 -25.99 1.87
N ALA A 21 11.75 -26.87 1.35
CA ALA A 21 10.32 -26.92 1.71
C ALA A 21 10.15 -27.33 3.20
N GLN A 22 10.93 -28.28 3.68
CA GLN A 22 10.91 -28.71 5.08
C GLN A 22 11.37 -27.57 6.00
N SER A 23 12.49 -26.89 5.68
CA SER A 23 12.98 -25.76 6.45
C SER A 23 11.98 -24.60 6.50
N LEU A 24 11.28 -24.34 5.39
CA LEU A 24 10.22 -23.34 5.34
C LEU A 24 9.04 -23.72 6.25
N ALA A 25 8.62 -24.98 6.22
CA ALA A 25 7.55 -25.48 7.08
C ALA A 25 7.92 -25.41 8.57
N GLU A 26 9.16 -25.76 8.92
CA GLU A 26 9.67 -25.66 10.30
C GLU A 26 9.71 -24.19 10.76
N LEU A 27 10.18 -23.28 9.91
CA LEU A 27 10.17 -21.84 10.18
C LEU A 27 8.74 -21.32 10.36
N GLN A 28 7.82 -21.74 9.50
CA GLN A 28 6.40 -21.37 9.61
C GLN A 28 5.81 -21.79 10.97
N VAL A 29 6.06 -23.02 11.39
CA VAL A 29 5.58 -23.53 12.70
C VAL A 29 6.22 -22.74 13.85
N SER A 30 7.53 -22.52 13.82
CA SER A 30 8.27 -21.84 14.90
C SER A 30 7.88 -20.37 15.06
N THR A 31 7.45 -19.71 13.98
CA THR A 31 7.09 -18.29 13.99
C THR A 31 5.58 -18.02 14.12
N LYS A 32 4.75 -19.08 14.06
CA LYS A 32 3.27 -18.97 14.09
C LYS A 32 2.73 -18.28 15.33
N GLU A 33 3.34 -18.52 16.48
CA GLU A 33 2.95 -17.94 17.76
C GLU A 33 3.59 -16.58 18.05
N SER A 34 4.38 -16.05 17.12
CA SER A 34 5.03 -14.76 17.27
C SER A 34 4.01 -13.63 17.43
N ASN A 35 4.38 -12.61 18.20
CA ASN A 35 3.68 -11.33 18.28
C ASN A 35 4.44 -10.23 17.53
N ASP A 36 5.56 -10.54 16.89
CA ASP A 36 6.28 -9.60 16.03
C ASP A 36 5.41 -9.20 14.84
N PRO A 37 5.15 -7.90 14.60
CA PRO A 37 4.24 -7.45 13.55
C PRO A 37 4.65 -7.93 12.14
N TYR A 38 5.95 -8.03 11.85
CA TYR A 38 6.44 -8.52 10.55
C TYR A 38 6.10 -9.99 10.35
N LEU A 39 6.32 -10.82 11.35
CA LEU A 39 6.02 -12.24 11.27
C LEU A 39 4.51 -12.47 11.21
N VAL A 40 3.73 -11.76 12.00
CA VAL A 40 2.26 -11.82 11.97
C VAL A 40 1.74 -11.42 10.59
N TYR A 41 2.22 -10.29 10.04
CA TYR A 41 1.85 -9.81 8.71
C TYR A 41 2.27 -10.80 7.61
N TYR A 42 3.48 -11.36 7.71
CA TYR A 42 3.97 -12.39 6.79
C TYR A 42 3.09 -13.64 6.81
N HIS A 43 2.71 -14.15 7.98
CA HIS A 43 1.80 -15.30 8.11
C HIS A 43 0.43 -15.02 7.49
N TRP A 44 -0.14 -13.86 7.73
CA TRP A 44 -1.39 -13.48 7.08
C TRP A 44 -1.26 -13.46 5.56
N THR A 45 -0.29 -12.73 5.02
CA THR A 45 -0.21 -12.46 3.58
C THR A 45 0.30 -13.65 2.76
N ARG A 46 1.14 -14.50 3.33
CA ARG A 46 1.74 -15.64 2.63
C ARG A 46 0.96 -16.93 2.81
N PHE A 47 0.36 -17.13 3.96
CA PHE A 47 -0.33 -18.37 4.29
C PHE A 47 -1.83 -18.19 4.48
N ASN A 48 -2.34 -16.98 4.27
CA ASN A 48 -3.76 -16.64 4.50
C ASN A 48 -4.22 -17.03 5.92
N ASP A 49 -3.33 -16.87 6.91
CA ASP A 49 -3.61 -17.21 8.30
C ASP A 49 -4.59 -16.21 8.91
N GLN A 50 -5.80 -16.67 9.20
CA GLN A 50 -6.88 -15.83 9.72
C GLN A 50 -6.63 -15.37 11.16
N VAL A 51 -5.88 -16.15 11.95
CA VAL A 51 -5.50 -15.75 13.31
C VAL A 51 -4.47 -14.62 13.25
N ALA A 52 -3.48 -14.75 12.37
CA ALA A 52 -2.50 -13.68 12.11
C ALA A 52 -3.18 -12.41 11.58
N GLN A 53 -4.14 -12.55 10.65
CA GLN A 53 -4.95 -11.42 10.18
C GLN A 53 -5.66 -10.71 11.34
N ALA A 54 -6.37 -11.44 12.19
CA ALA A 54 -7.08 -10.86 13.32
C ALA A 54 -6.13 -10.15 14.30
N LYS A 55 -4.95 -10.73 14.55
CA LYS A 55 -3.90 -10.12 15.40
C LYS A 55 -3.42 -8.80 14.85
N ILE A 56 -3.04 -8.75 13.55
CA ILE A 56 -2.47 -7.54 12.93
C ILE A 56 -3.51 -6.42 12.81
N LEU A 57 -4.76 -6.75 12.46
CA LEU A 57 -5.83 -5.76 12.38
C LEU A 57 -6.21 -5.23 13.78
N ARG A 58 -6.10 -6.05 14.83
CA ARG A 58 -6.26 -5.59 16.20
C ARG A 58 -5.12 -4.66 16.62
N ALA A 59 -3.87 -4.99 16.28
CA ALA A 59 -2.71 -4.17 16.60
C ALA A 59 -2.81 -2.80 15.90
N GLU A 60 -3.29 -2.75 14.64
CA GLU A 60 -3.56 -1.49 13.93
C GLU A 60 -4.59 -0.64 14.67
N ARG A 61 -5.74 -1.21 15.07
CA ARG A 61 -6.79 -0.49 15.81
C ARG A 61 -6.32 0.07 17.15
N LEU A 62 -5.30 -0.55 17.74
CA LEU A 62 -4.69 -0.11 19.00
C LEU A 62 -3.49 0.82 18.79
N ASN A 63 -3.21 1.25 17.55
CA ASN A 63 -2.05 2.08 17.20
C ASN A 63 -0.69 1.47 17.61
N LEU A 64 -0.56 0.16 17.54
CA LEU A 64 0.67 -0.57 17.91
C LEU A 64 1.58 -0.89 16.72
N ILE A 65 1.23 -0.41 15.51
CA ILE A 65 2.02 -0.64 14.30
C ILE A 65 2.65 0.67 13.86
N ASP A 66 3.97 0.71 13.88
CA ASP A 66 4.76 1.85 13.42
C ASP A 66 5.32 1.67 12.01
N ASP A 67 5.42 0.42 11.54
CA ASP A 67 5.89 0.12 10.19
C ASP A 67 4.88 0.56 9.14
N ILE A 68 5.29 1.49 8.28
CA ILE A 68 4.42 2.09 7.26
C ILE A 68 4.08 1.15 6.11
N GLU A 69 4.95 0.19 5.80
CA GLU A 69 4.70 -0.83 4.77
C GLU A 69 3.59 -1.79 5.23
N ILE A 70 3.64 -2.20 6.49
CA ILE A 70 2.59 -3.03 7.11
C ILE A 70 1.27 -2.23 7.15
N LEU A 71 1.32 -0.96 7.57
CA LEU A 71 0.12 -0.10 7.57
C LEU A 71 -0.46 0.09 6.17
N ALA A 72 0.37 0.30 5.15
CA ALA A 72 -0.08 0.42 3.76
C ALA A 72 -0.73 -0.88 3.27
N GLY A 73 -0.17 -2.03 3.62
CA GLY A 73 -0.77 -3.34 3.33
C GLY A 73 -2.13 -3.53 4.01
N ILE A 74 -2.28 -3.10 5.26
CA ILE A 74 -3.55 -3.10 5.99
C ILE A 74 -4.56 -2.14 5.33
N ALA A 75 -4.13 -0.96 4.91
CA ALA A 75 -4.98 -0.01 4.18
C ALA A 75 -5.51 -0.63 2.88
N SER A 76 -4.64 -1.31 2.12
CA SER A 76 -5.02 -2.04 0.90
C SER A 76 -6.04 -3.15 1.17
N TYR A 77 -5.93 -3.84 2.29
CA TYR A 77 -6.94 -4.80 2.72
C TYR A 77 -8.29 -4.13 2.99
N TYR A 78 -8.31 -3.04 3.77
CA TYR A 78 -9.53 -2.31 4.08
C TYR A 78 -10.20 -1.68 2.85
N GLN A 79 -9.47 -1.35 1.79
CA GLN A 79 -10.05 -0.88 0.54
C GLN A 79 -11.20 -1.76 0.01
N LYS A 80 -11.14 -3.06 0.27
CA LYS A 80 -12.14 -4.02 -0.20
C LYS A 80 -13.36 -4.09 0.71
N TYR A 81 -13.17 -3.88 2.00
CA TYR A 81 -14.18 -4.20 3.02
C TYR A 81 -14.70 -2.97 3.76
N ASP A 82 -13.86 -1.96 3.97
CA ASP A 82 -14.18 -0.72 4.68
C ASP A 82 -13.36 0.47 4.11
N PRO A 83 -13.83 1.09 3.01
CA PRO A 83 -13.12 2.22 2.40
C PRO A 83 -12.91 3.41 3.35
N ALA A 84 -13.82 3.67 4.30
CA ALA A 84 -13.66 4.75 5.26
C ALA A 84 -12.48 4.47 6.21
N LYS A 85 -12.33 3.22 6.67
CA LYS A 85 -11.18 2.79 7.45
C LYS A 85 -9.90 2.79 6.62
N ALA A 86 -9.95 2.35 5.35
CA ALA A 86 -8.80 2.40 4.43
C ALA A 86 -8.25 3.82 4.30
N ARG A 87 -9.12 4.82 4.12
CA ARG A 87 -8.74 6.24 4.09
C ARG A 87 -7.96 6.65 5.33
N GLN A 88 -8.48 6.32 6.53
CA GLN A 88 -7.80 6.65 7.79
C GLN A 88 -6.41 6.04 7.86
N VAL A 89 -6.25 4.77 7.48
CA VAL A 89 -4.96 4.07 7.55
C VAL A 89 -3.97 4.62 6.51
N TYR A 90 -4.40 4.92 5.27
CA TYR A 90 -3.53 5.58 4.29
C TYR A 90 -3.07 6.97 4.76
N LEU A 91 -3.95 7.77 5.34
CA LEU A 91 -3.56 9.08 5.88
C LEU A 91 -2.58 8.96 7.05
N ALA A 92 -2.72 7.92 7.87
CA ALA A 92 -1.73 7.60 8.90
C ALA A 92 -0.38 7.20 8.30
N VAL A 93 -0.36 6.45 7.19
CA VAL A 93 0.87 6.15 6.42
C VAL A 93 1.54 7.44 5.94
N PHE A 94 0.79 8.37 5.35
CA PHE A 94 1.32 9.66 4.88
C PHE A 94 1.92 10.48 6.03
N ASN A 95 1.23 10.52 7.19
CA ASN A 95 1.71 11.23 8.38
C ASN A 95 2.99 10.65 8.99
N LYS A 96 3.21 9.34 8.85
CA LYS A 96 4.38 8.62 9.35
C LYS A 96 5.53 8.51 8.34
N SER A 97 5.27 8.81 7.07
CA SER A 97 6.29 8.73 6.00
C SER A 97 7.27 9.88 6.05
N ASN A 98 8.44 9.67 5.46
CA ASN A 98 9.47 10.67 5.23
C ASN A 98 9.95 10.62 3.76
N GLU A 99 10.92 11.47 3.42
CA GLU A 99 11.47 11.58 2.05
C GLU A 99 12.04 10.27 1.48
N GLU A 100 12.53 9.37 2.34
CA GLU A 100 13.23 8.15 1.93
C GLU A 100 12.30 6.94 1.78
N ASN A 101 11.16 6.94 2.48
CA ASN A 101 10.32 5.75 2.62
C ASN A 101 8.90 5.88 2.05
N PHE A 102 8.56 7.01 1.41
CA PHE A 102 7.25 7.17 0.77
C PHE A 102 7.18 6.42 -0.56
N ASN A 103 6.14 5.61 -0.74
CA ASN A 103 5.89 4.90 -2.00
C ASN A 103 4.75 5.60 -2.77
N PRO A 104 4.99 6.10 -4.00
CA PRO A 104 3.96 6.75 -4.82
C PRO A 104 2.72 5.90 -5.10
N GLU A 105 2.81 4.57 -5.07
CA GLU A 105 1.66 3.67 -5.23
C GLU A 105 0.62 3.83 -4.11
N TRP A 106 1.00 4.35 -2.95
CA TRP A 106 0.05 4.64 -1.88
C TRP A 106 -0.91 5.78 -2.23
N LEU A 107 -0.49 6.71 -3.11
CA LEU A 107 -1.38 7.73 -3.68
C LEU A 107 -2.50 7.10 -4.50
N LEU A 108 -2.20 6.11 -5.34
CA LEU A 108 -3.21 5.37 -6.09
C LEU A 108 -4.12 4.56 -5.15
N GLY A 109 -3.56 3.96 -4.12
CA GLY A 109 -4.34 3.27 -3.10
C GLY A 109 -5.38 4.19 -2.46
N LEU A 110 -4.96 5.39 -2.06
CA LEU A 110 -5.86 6.38 -1.47
C LEU A 110 -6.83 6.98 -2.50
N ALA A 111 -6.40 7.23 -3.75
CA ALA A 111 -7.27 7.67 -4.83
C ALA A 111 -8.42 6.68 -5.08
N ASN A 112 -8.11 5.39 -5.20
CA ASN A 112 -9.10 4.33 -5.35
C ASN A 112 -10.05 4.25 -4.15
N THR A 113 -9.55 4.55 -2.96
CA THR A 113 -10.36 4.60 -1.74
C THR A 113 -11.37 5.74 -1.80
N TYR A 114 -10.94 6.95 -2.18
CA TYR A 114 -11.83 8.09 -2.35
C TYR A 114 -12.84 7.88 -3.48
N GLN A 115 -12.44 7.21 -4.57
CA GLN A 115 -13.37 6.85 -5.63
C GLN A 115 -14.50 5.96 -5.12
N LYS A 116 -14.20 4.98 -4.27
CA LYS A 116 -15.22 4.14 -3.63
C LYS A 116 -16.11 4.89 -2.65
N LEU A 117 -15.60 5.96 -2.05
CA LEU A 117 -16.35 6.88 -1.20
C LEU A 117 -17.12 7.94 -2.02
N ASN A 118 -17.05 7.87 -3.35
CA ASN A 118 -17.66 8.82 -4.29
C ASN A 118 -17.15 10.26 -4.13
N ASP A 119 -15.92 10.44 -3.66
CA ASP A 119 -15.23 11.72 -3.59
C ASP A 119 -14.29 11.84 -4.81
N LEU A 120 -14.84 12.33 -5.93
CA LEU A 120 -14.16 12.35 -7.22
C LEU A 120 -13.12 13.47 -7.31
N GLU A 121 -13.29 14.57 -6.58
CA GLU A 121 -12.29 15.64 -6.50
C GLU A 121 -11.00 15.14 -5.82
N MET A 122 -11.16 14.45 -4.69
CA MET A 122 -10.00 13.85 -4.01
C MET A 122 -9.38 12.71 -4.83
N THR A 123 -10.20 11.95 -5.57
CA THR A 123 -9.70 10.95 -6.53
C THR A 123 -8.84 11.60 -7.59
N TYR A 124 -9.27 12.73 -8.16
CA TYR A 124 -8.50 13.49 -9.13
C TYR A 124 -7.17 13.98 -8.54
N LEU A 125 -7.21 14.67 -7.40
CA LEU A 125 -6.04 15.25 -6.74
C LEU A 125 -4.95 14.19 -6.49
N LEU A 126 -5.33 13.07 -5.89
CA LEU A 126 -4.38 11.99 -5.55
C LEU A 126 -3.86 11.26 -6.77
N SER A 127 -4.69 11.06 -7.80
CA SER A 127 -4.25 10.50 -9.08
C SER A 127 -3.25 11.43 -9.78
N ARG A 128 -3.50 12.75 -9.73
CA ARG A 128 -2.59 13.76 -10.26
C ARG A 128 -1.26 13.76 -9.52
N ALA A 129 -1.29 13.72 -8.19
CA ALA A 129 -0.08 13.61 -7.37
C ALA A 129 0.73 12.34 -7.71
N ASN A 130 0.07 11.20 -7.93
CA ASN A 130 0.73 9.98 -8.35
C ASN A 130 1.42 10.15 -9.72
N ILE A 131 0.77 10.76 -10.71
CA ILE A 131 1.34 11.03 -12.03
C ILE A 131 2.60 11.90 -11.91
N LEU A 132 2.59 12.89 -11.01
CA LEU A 132 3.75 13.78 -10.79
C LEU A 132 4.94 13.07 -10.12
N MET A 133 4.68 12.02 -9.32
CA MET A 133 5.70 11.28 -8.58
C MET A 133 6.16 9.98 -9.25
N SER A 134 5.49 9.54 -10.31
CA SER A 134 5.73 8.25 -10.96
C SER A 134 5.80 8.38 -12.47
N GLU A 135 6.15 7.29 -13.16
CA GLU A 135 6.10 7.20 -14.62
C GLU A 135 4.70 6.81 -15.14
N ASN A 136 3.72 6.72 -14.26
CA ASN A 136 2.36 6.35 -14.63
C ASN A 136 1.75 7.39 -15.58
N GLN A 137 1.17 6.93 -16.66
CA GLN A 137 0.48 7.77 -17.64
C GLN A 137 -1.02 7.50 -17.59
N VAL A 138 -1.78 8.55 -17.37
CA VAL A 138 -3.24 8.51 -17.43
C VAL A 138 -3.71 9.52 -18.47
N SER A 139 -4.72 9.16 -19.24
CA SER A 139 -5.31 10.06 -20.23
C SER A 139 -5.87 11.31 -19.56
N GLU A 140 -5.46 12.49 -20.02
CA GLU A 140 -6.01 13.79 -19.59
C GLU A 140 -7.55 13.80 -19.64
N LYS A 141 -8.11 13.19 -20.69
CA LYS A 141 -9.58 13.06 -20.84
C LYS A 141 -10.19 12.25 -19.70
N SER A 142 -9.54 11.16 -19.29
CA SER A 142 -10.05 10.34 -18.17
C SER A 142 -9.98 11.09 -16.85
N MET A 143 -8.93 11.87 -16.64
CA MET A 143 -8.79 12.73 -15.47
C MET A 143 -9.86 13.81 -15.41
N LEU A 144 -10.12 14.52 -16.53
CA LEU A 144 -11.15 15.56 -16.63
C LEU A 144 -12.57 15.02 -16.40
N MET A 145 -12.83 13.77 -16.76
CA MET A 145 -14.13 13.14 -16.50
C MET A 145 -14.44 13.03 -15.00
N LEU A 146 -13.44 12.89 -14.14
CA LEU A 146 -13.64 12.84 -12.69
C LEU A 146 -14.23 14.14 -12.12
N ILE A 147 -13.96 15.27 -12.76
CA ILE A 147 -14.37 16.60 -12.34
C ILE A 147 -15.33 17.26 -13.35
N ASN A 148 -16.00 16.45 -14.17
CA ASN A 148 -16.98 16.91 -15.17
C ASN A 148 -16.44 17.96 -16.17
N GLY A 149 -15.13 17.95 -16.44
CA GLY A 149 -14.47 18.89 -17.35
C GLY A 149 -14.33 20.31 -16.80
N ASP A 150 -14.50 20.53 -15.50
CA ASP A 150 -14.37 21.84 -14.86
C ASP A 150 -12.92 22.32 -14.88
N SER A 151 -12.64 23.34 -15.68
CA SER A 151 -11.28 23.85 -15.87
C SER A 151 -10.76 24.67 -14.69
N GLU A 152 -11.64 25.36 -13.96
CA GLU A 152 -11.22 26.15 -12.78
C GLU A 152 -10.92 25.19 -11.62
N LEU A 153 -11.75 24.20 -11.41
CA LEU A 153 -11.52 23.14 -10.42
C LEU A 153 -10.24 22.35 -10.75
N LYS A 154 -9.99 22.08 -12.04
CA LYS A 154 -8.74 21.42 -12.47
C LYS A 154 -7.51 22.19 -12.01
N ILE A 155 -7.45 23.49 -12.28
CA ILE A 155 -6.30 24.33 -11.89
C ILE A 155 -6.11 24.28 -10.37
N PHE A 156 -7.17 24.44 -9.61
CA PHE A 156 -7.14 24.38 -8.17
C PHE A 156 -6.62 23.02 -7.64
N LEU A 157 -7.12 21.90 -8.19
CA LEU A 157 -6.70 20.57 -7.77
C LEU A 157 -5.28 20.23 -8.22
N ASP A 158 -4.83 20.71 -9.39
CA ASP A 158 -3.45 20.55 -9.87
C ASP A 158 -2.45 21.24 -8.93
N GLU A 159 -2.74 22.49 -8.51
CA GLU A 159 -1.92 23.23 -7.54
C GLU A 159 -1.82 22.48 -6.20
N HIS A 160 -2.94 21.94 -5.71
CA HIS A 160 -2.94 21.16 -4.46
C HIS A 160 -2.24 19.80 -4.61
N ALA A 161 -2.27 19.19 -5.80
CA ALA A 161 -1.52 17.98 -6.07
C ALA A 161 0.00 18.24 -6.05
N GLU A 162 0.45 19.38 -6.59
CA GLU A 162 1.85 19.81 -6.51
C GLU A 162 2.27 20.08 -5.06
N GLU A 163 1.46 20.79 -4.27
CA GLU A 163 1.71 21.00 -2.83
C GLU A 163 1.81 19.67 -2.06
N LEU A 164 0.97 18.71 -2.39
CA LEU A 164 1.01 17.37 -1.79
C LEU A 164 2.32 16.67 -2.12
N VAL A 165 2.71 16.66 -3.39
CA VAL A 165 3.97 16.05 -3.87
C VAL A 165 5.16 16.67 -3.16
N ASP A 166 5.25 18.00 -3.11
CA ASP A 166 6.34 18.72 -2.44
C ASP A 166 6.41 18.35 -0.95
N SER A 167 5.28 18.25 -0.28
CA SER A 167 5.21 17.89 1.12
C SER A 167 5.64 16.44 1.40
N LEU A 168 5.31 15.51 0.50
CA LEU A 168 5.70 14.10 0.60
C LEU A 168 7.20 13.92 0.28
N GLN A 169 7.69 14.56 -0.77
CA GLN A 169 9.10 14.49 -1.16
C GLN A 169 10.05 15.14 -0.14
N SER A 170 9.59 16.17 0.56
CA SER A 170 10.36 16.80 1.65
C SER A 170 10.16 16.16 3.02
N GLY A 171 9.31 15.13 3.14
CA GLY A 171 8.99 14.50 4.42
C GLY A 171 8.23 15.41 5.39
N SER A 172 7.60 16.48 4.90
CA SER A 172 6.93 17.49 5.72
C SER A 172 5.39 17.38 5.73
N TYR A 173 4.83 16.30 5.17
CA TYR A 173 3.37 16.13 5.06
C TYR A 173 2.65 16.37 6.38
N HIS A 174 3.14 15.81 7.49
CA HIS A 174 2.53 15.89 8.82
C HIS A 174 2.29 17.32 9.32
N SER A 175 3.08 18.29 8.85
CA SER A 175 2.99 19.71 9.20
C SER A 175 2.45 20.60 8.06
N SER A 176 2.10 20.01 6.92
CA SER A 176 1.70 20.73 5.71
C SER A 176 0.28 21.28 5.77
N LYS A 177 -0.01 22.30 4.94
CA LYS A 177 -1.37 22.83 4.77
C LYS A 177 -2.26 21.83 4.03
N ILE A 178 -1.70 21.11 3.05
CA ILE A 178 -2.43 20.14 2.26
C ILE A 178 -2.97 18.99 3.10
N ARG A 179 -2.30 18.62 4.19
CA ARG A 179 -2.80 17.64 5.15
C ARG A 179 -4.19 18.00 5.67
N ARG A 180 -4.42 19.28 6.03
CA ARG A 180 -5.71 19.74 6.56
C ARG A 180 -6.85 19.59 5.54
N ILE A 181 -6.53 19.75 4.27
CA ILE A 181 -7.49 19.56 3.17
C ILE A 181 -7.85 18.08 3.01
N LEU A 182 -6.83 17.20 3.02
CA LEU A 182 -7.01 15.76 2.90
C LEU A 182 -7.72 15.14 4.11
N GLU A 183 -7.39 15.63 5.30
CA GLU A 183 -7.95 15.09 6.56
C GLU A 183 -9.26 15.79 6.97
N LYS A 184 -9.66 16.86 6.27
CA LYS A 184 -10.87 17.66 6.54
C LYS A 184 -10.95 18.14 7.99
N GLU A 185 -9.80 18.65 8.52
CA GLU A 185 -9.73 19.31 9.82
C GLU A 185 -10.27 20.75 9.78
#